data_1eaefb24c444e9ac79b538b124c7c698
#
_entry.id   1eaefb24c444e9ac79b538b124c7c698
#
_cell.length_a   1.000
_cell.length_b   1.000
_cell.length_c   1.000
_cell.angle_alpha   90.00
_cell.angle_beta   90.00
_cell.angle_gamma   90.00
#
_symmetry.space_group_name_H-M   'P 1'
#
loop_
_entity.id
_entity.type
_entity.pdbx_description
1 polymer ?
#
loop_
_entity_poly.entity_id
_entity_poly.type
_entity_poly.pdbx_seq_one_letter_code
_entity_poly.pdbx_strand_id
1 'polypeptide(L)'
;MFDQWGVRPTYVVDHPIASATSSAEILRSFVREQRCEVGAHLHPWVNPPLRESPGAEASYPGNLPADLEGEKLRCLVATIEETIGVRPRAYQAGRYGFGRSTAALLEELGFDVDLSCSPAFDYSSDGGPDHSRASTQPGWFGRRRDLLSVPITGAFVGAAGAWAGPLHRVASTGPLRSLRAPAVLSRLGLAERLRLSPEGFDLSALQRLTRFLRAAGSDVFVLGLHSPSFLPGCTPYVRTEADLRRLFDTCRAYYEYFFRELGGRHATASELYDELMAGRAGVQP
;
A
#
# COMPACT_ATOMS: atom_id res chain seq x y z
N MET A 1 2.23 -20.25 -2.23
CA MET A 1 1.45 -19.66 -1.12
C MET A 1 0.16 -19.03 -1.62
N PHE A 2 0.19 -18.04 -2.49
CA PHE A 2 -1.03 -17.36 -2.98
C PHE A 2 -2.05 -18.34 -3.61
N ASP A 3 -1.61 -19.21 -4.52
CA ASP A 3 -2.49 -20.17 -5.20
C ASP A 3 -3.25 -21.12 -4.24
N GLN A 4 -2.62 -21.47 -3.10
CA GLN A 4 -3.26 -22.34 -2.10
C GLN A 4 -4.48 -21.69 -1.43
N TRP A 5 -4.54 -20.37 -1.47
CA TRP A 5 -5.61 -19.56 -0.87
C TRP A 5 -6.49 -18.87 -1.89
N GLY A 6 -6.26 -19.12 -3.19
CA GLY A 6 -6.96 -18.43 -4.26
C GLY A 6 -6.69 -16.93 -4.32
N VAL A 7 -5.57 -16.48 -3.74
CA VAL A 7 -5.19 -15.07 -3.72
C VAL A 7 -4.50 -14.70 -5.01
N ARG A 8 -4.98 -13.67 -5.67
CA ARG A 8 -4.37 -13.02 -6.84
C ARG A 8 -3.84 -11.65 -6.43
N PRO A 9 -2.54 -11.53 -6.12
CA PRO A 9 -1.99 -10.24 -5.67
C PRO A 9 -2.06 -9.17 -6.77
N THR A 10 -2.26 -7.92 -6.38
CA THR A 10 -1.98 -6.77 -7.23
C THR A 10 -0.50 -6.40 -7.05
N TYR A 11 0.33 -6.74 -8.05
CA TYR A 11 1.73 -6.34 -8.07
C TYR A 11 1.86 -4.92 -8.60
N VAL A 12 2.14 -3.97 -7.73
CA VAL A 12 2.50 -2.61 -8.15
C VAL A 12 3.99 -2.59 -8.45
N VAL A 13 4.37 -2.38 -9.73
CA VAL A 13 5.73 -2.55 -10.22
C VAL A 13 6.35 -1.21 -10.60
N ASP A 14 7.63 -1.05 -10.28
CA ASP A 14 8.42 0.10 -10.69
C ASP A 14 9.07 -0.11 -12.08
N HIS A 15 9.67 0.94 -12.62
CA HIS A 15 10.28 0.90 -13.94
C HIS A 15 11.39 -0.17 -14.08
N PRO A 16 12.33 -0.35 -13.13
CA PRO A 16 13.33 -1.42 -13.21
C PRO A 16 12.72 -2.83 -13.30
N ILE A 17 11.66 -3.09 -12.55
CA ILE A 17 10.95 -4.38 -12.61
C ILE A 17 10.19 -4.54 -13.91
N ALA A 18 9.52 -3.49 -14.38
CA ALA A 18 8.78 -3.54 -15.64
C ALA A 18 9.70 -3.69 -16.86
N SER A 19 10.87 -3.03 -16.87
CA SER A 19 11.79 -3.02 -18.01
C SER A 19 12.74 -4.23 -18.08
N ALA A 20 12.95 -4.95 -16.96
CA ALA A 20 13.83 -6.12 -16.96
C ALA A 20 13.11 -7.34 -17.59
N THR A 21 13.72 -7.93 -18.63
CA THR A 21 13.14 -9.04 -19.40
C THR A 21 12.70 -10.18 -18.50
N SER A 22 13.53 -10.60 -17.54
CA SER A 22 13.22 -11.73 -16.66
C SER A 22 12.00 -11.52 -15.77
N SER A 23 11.85 -10.34 -15.16
CA SER A 23 10.67 -10.02 -14.35
C SER A 23 9.42 -9.80 -15.19
N ALA A 24 9.56 -9.14 -16.35
CA ALA A 24 8.45 -8.91 -17.27
C ALA A 24 7.89 -10.23 -17.82
N GLU A 25 8.72 -11.22 -18.16
CA GLU A 25 8.30 -12.55 -18.61
C GLU A 25 7.52 -13.30 -17.52
N ILE A 26 7.99 -13.27 -16.27
CA ILE A 26 7.29 -13.87 -15.13
C ILE A 26 5.93 -13.23 -14.92
N LEU A 27 5.87 -11.89 -14.88
CA LEU A 27 4.63 -11.16 -14.68
C LEU A 27 3.64 -11.40 -15.83
N ARG A 28 4.12 -11.41 -17.09
CA ARG A 28 3.33 -11.73 -18.28
C ARG A 28 2.72 -13.12 -18.19
N SER A 29 3.48 -14.13 -17.71
CA SER A 29 2.97 -15.48 -17.49
C SER A 29 1.84 -15.47 -16.44
N PHE A 30 2.06 -14.81 -15.29
CA PHE A 30 1.05 -14.75 -14.23
C PHE A 30 -0.22 -14.01 -14.67
N VAL A 31 -0.08 -12.95 -15.45
CA VAL A 31 -1.24 -12.24 -16.03
C VAL A 31 -2.03 -13.13 -16.98
N ARG A 32 -1.36 -13.84 -17.91
CA ARG A 32 -2.02 -14.78 -18.85
C ARG A 32 -2.74 -15.93 -18.12
N GLU A 33 -2.18 -16.37 -17.01
CA GLU A 33 -2.75 -17.41 -16.16
C GLU A 33 -3.81 -16.87 -15.17
N GLN A 34 -4.11 -15.57 -15.22
CA GLN A 34 -5.04 -14.89 -14.32
C GLN A 34 -4.67 -15.04 -12.82
N ARG A 35 -3.37 -15.11 -12.51
CA ARG A 35 -2.84 -15.31 -11.16
C ARG A 35 -2.48 -14.01 -10.43
N CYS A 36 -2.48 -12.89 -11.13
CA CYS A 36 -2.21 -11.58 -10.54
C CYS A 36 -2.85 -10.45 -11.36
N GLU A 37 -2.93 -9.30 -10.74
CA GLU A 37 -3.07 -7.99 -11.38
C GLU A 37 -1.71 -7.28 -11.36
N VAL A 38 -1.44 -6.43 -12.36
CA VAL A 38 -0.26 -5.56 -12.40
C VAL A 38 -0.70 -4.11 -12.38
N GLY A 39 -0.20 -3.37 -11.39
CA GLY A 39 -0.34 -1.92 -11.24
C GLY A 39 0.99 -1.19 -11.41
N ALA A 40 0.94 0.13 -11.43
CA ALA A 40 2.12 1.00 -11.57
C ALA A 40 2.61 1.53 -10.21
N HIS A 41 3.93 1.54 -9.99
CA HIS A 41 4.58 2.04 -8.78
C HIS A 41 5.70 3.02 -9.13
N LEU A 42 5.44 4.31 -9.01
CA LEU A 42 6.39 5.32 -9.43
C LEU A 42 7.40 5.66 -8.33
N HIS A 43 8.65 5.27 -8.55
CA HIS A 43 9.82 5.76 -7.81
C HIS A 43 10.60 6.74 -8.69
N PRO A 44 10.64 8.06 -8.38
CA PRO A 44 11.26 9.06 -9.24
C PRO A 44 12.69 8.73 -9.67
N TRP A 45 13.53 8.33 -8.74
CA TRP A 45 14.98 8.12 -8.96
C TRP A 45 15.36 6.92 -9.83
N VAL A 46 14.42 6.05 -10.16
CA VAL A 46 14.65 4.88 -11.05
C VAL A 46 13.75 4.90 -12.29
N ASN A 47 12.85 5.89 -12.38
CA ASN A 47 11.89 5.99 -13.48
C ASN A 47 12.27 7.12 -14.43
N PRO A 48 12.54 6.87 -15.72
CA PRO A 48 12.77 7.91 -16.70
C PRO A 48 11.57 8.86 -16.90
N PRO A 49 11.84 10.10 -17.32
CA PRO A 49 13.12 10.75 -17.50
C PRO A 49 13.75 11.19 -16.17
N LEU A 50 15.06 10.93 -15.99
CA LEU A 50 15.80 11.25 -14.75
C LEU A 50 16.30 12.70 -14.81
N ARG A 51 15.45 13.66 -14.47
CA ARG A 51 15.74 15.11 -14.52
C ARG A 51 15.60 15.83 -13.18
N GLU A 52 15.09 15.15 -12.16
CA GLU A 52 14.95 15.69 -10.81
C GLU A 52 16.31 15.85 -10.13
N SER A 53 16.43 16.86 -9.27
CA SER A 53 17.59 17.00 -8.39
C SER A 53 17.57 15.90 -7.33
N PRO A 54 18.73 15.27 -7.02
CA PRO A 54 18.81 14.28 -5.96
C PRO A 54 18.40 14.87 -4.60
N GLY A 55 17.60 14.12 -3.82
CA GLY A 55 17.22 14.54 -2.49
C GLY A 55 16.04 13.75 -1.93
N ALA A 56 15.88 13.81 -0.61
CA ALA A 56 14.78 13.11 0.07
C ALA A 56 13.41 13.59 -0.43
N GLU A 57 13.25 14.90 -0.59
CA GLU A 57 12.01 15.52 -1.03
C GLU A 57 11.63 15.09 -2.46
N ALA A 58 12.59 15.07 -3.40
CA ALA A 58 12.38 14.64 -4.79
C ALA A 58 12.13 13.13 -4.93
N SER A 59 12.33 12.35 -3.87
CA SER A 59 12.00 10.92 -3.85
C SER A 59 10.50 10.63 -3.73
N TYR A 60 9.69 11.63 -3.44
CA TYR A 60 8.23 11.55 -3.42
C TYR A 60 7.67 12.02 -4.77
N PRO A 61 6.96 11.17 -5.54
CA PRO A 61 6.45 11.56 -6.86
C PRO A 61 5.64 12.87 -6.85
N GLY A 62 4.78 13.03 -5.87
CA GLY A 62 3.91 14.19 -5.75
C GLY A 62 4.60 15.52 -5.40
N ASN A 63 5.90 15.51 -5.12
CA ASN A 63 6.72 16.71 -4.94
C ASN A 63 7.40 17.16 -6.25
N LEU A 64 7.34 16.36 -7.30
CA LEU A 64 7.87 16.72 -8.59
C LEU A 64 7.00 17.81 -9.26
N PRO A 65 7.58 18.62 -10.16
CA PRO A 65 6.78 19.40 -11.10
C PRO A 65 5.77 18.51 -11.83
N ALA A 66 4.55 19.00 -12.04
CA ALA A 66 3.44 18.19 -12.58
C ALA A 66 3.74 17.62 -13.97
N ASP A 67 4.46 18.35 -14.80
CA ASP A 67 4.92 17.91 -16.12
C ASP A 67 5.89 16.74 -16.02
N LEU A 68 6.84 16.79 -15.10
CA LEU A 68 7.82 15.73 -14.87
C LEU A 68 7.17 14.49 -14.25
N GLU A 69 6.28 14.64 -13.26
CA GLU A 69 5.50 13.53 -12.70
C GLU A 69 4.69 12.84 -13.79
N GLY A 70 4.01 13.62 -14.65
CA GLY A 70 3.22 13.11 -15.78
C GLY A 70 4.07 12.39 -16.83
N GLU A 71 5.24 12.91 -17.20
CA GLU A 71 6.15 12.24 -18.13
C GLU A 71 6.66 10.90 -17.58
N LYS A 72 7.03 10.87 -16.30
CA LYS A 72 7.47 9.63 -15.63
C LYS A 72 6.35 8.59 -15.60
N LEU A 73 5.12 9.00 -15.27
CA LEU A 73 3.95 8.10 -15.25
C LEU A 73 3.66 7.54 -16.64
N ARG A 74 3.67 8.39 -17.69
CA ARG A 74 3.48 7.93 -19.08
C ARG A 74 4.56 6.93 -19.50
N CYS A 75 5.82 7.20 -19.13
CA CYS A 75 6.93 6.28 -19.39
C CYS A 75 6.70 4.92 -18.71
N LEU A 76 6.32 4.93 -17.43
CA LEU A 76 6.06 3.68 -16.67
C LEU A 76 4.89 2.90 -17.25
N VAL A 77 3.78 3.56 -17.56
CA VAL A 77 2.60 2.93 -18.19
C VAL A 77 2.97 2.30 -19.52
N ALA A 78 3.67 3.05 -20.40
CA ALA A 78 4.11 2.54 -21.70
C ALA A 78 5.03 1.32 -21.54
N THR A 79 5.98 1.38 -20.60
CA THR A 79 6.88 0.25 -20.31
C THR A 79 6.08 -1.00 -19.86
N ILE A 80 5.11 -0.86 -18.95
CA ILE A 80 4.27 -1.98 -18.50
C ILE A 80 3.47 -2.56 -19.67
N GLU A 81 2.85 -1.70 -20.49
CA GLU A 81 2.08 -2.14 -21.66
C GLU A 81 2.95 -2.90 -22.67
N GLU A 82 4.13 -2.37 -23.00
CA GLU A 82 5.05 -2.96 -23.97
C GLU A 82 5.66 -4.29 -23.49
N THR A 83 6.06 -4.37 -22.23
CA THR A 83 6.84 -5.52 -21.71
C THR A 83 5.97 -6.60 -21.08
N ILE A 84 4.91 -6.22 -20.37
CA ILE A 84 4.04 -7.17 -19.66
C ILE A 84 2.75 -7.43 -20.45
N GLY A 85 2.30 -6.48 -21.26
CA GLY A 85 1.16 -6.64 -22.16
C GLY A 85 -0.20 -6.32 -21.49
N VAL A 86 -0.19 -5.50 -20.44
CA VAL A 86 -1.41 -5.05 -19.75
C VAL A 86 -1.35 -3.55 -19.46
N ARG A 87 -2.51 -2.89 -19.51
CA ARG A 87 -2.65 -1.53 -19.03
C ARG A 87 -2.90 -1.53 -17.53
N PRO A 88 -2.05 -0.86 -16.72
CA PRO A 88 -2.26 -0.81 -15.28
C PRO A 88 -3.48 0.07 -14.94
N ARG A 89 -4.39 -0.45 -14.10
CA ARG A 89 -5.54 0.28 -13.56
C ARG A 89 -5.31 0.74 -12.12
N ALA A 90 -4.38 0.11 -11.42
CA ALA A 90 -4.00 0.45 -10.04
C ALA A 90 -2.67 1.20 -10.01
N TYR A 91 -2.59 2.21 -9.16
CA TYR A 91 -1.39 3.03 -8.94
C TYR A 91 -1.02 3.06 -7.46
N GLN A 92 0.27 3.07 -7.19
CA GLN A 92 0.82 3.41 -5.88
C GLN A 92 2.01 4.36 -6.04
N ALA A 93 1.95 5.52 -5.41
CA ALA A 93 3.08 6.42 -5.36
C ALA A 93 4.23 5.82 -4.54
N GLY A 94 5.45 5.88 -5.05
CA GLY A 94 6.64 5.53 -4.30
C GLY A 94 6.70 6.29 -2.98
N ARG A 95 7.06 5.60 -1.89
CA ARG A 95 7.07 6.15 -0.53
C ARG A 95 5.72 6.75 -0.08
N TYR A 96 4.62 6.31 -0.70
CA TYR A 96 3.26 6.84 -0.46
C TYR A 96 3.11 8.34 -0.80
N GLY A 97 3.99 8.85 -1.68
CA GLY A 97 4.15 10.26 -2.02
C GLY A 97 3.12 10.81 -2.99
N PHE A 98 1.84 10.71 -2.68
CA PHE A 98 0.75 11.26 -3.47
C PHE A 98 0.72 12.79 -3.34
N GLY A 99 0.69 13.52 -4.47
CA GLY A 99 0.75 14.96 -4.52
C GLY A 99 -0.49 15.64 -5.10
N ARG A 100 -0.40 16.97 -5.22
CA ARG A 100 -1.54 17.79 -5.70
C ARG A 100 -1.92 17.52 -7.14
N SER A 101 -0.94 17.21 -8.00
CA SER A 101 -1.14 16.96 -9.43
C SER A 101 -1.50 15.52 -9.72
N THR A 102 -1.17 14.59 -8.83
CA THR A 102 -1.27 13.15 -9.04
C THR A 102 -2.68 12.70 -9.43
N ALA A 103 -3.72 13.19 -8.74
CA ALA A 103 -5.10 12.81 -9.06
C ALA A 103 -5.49 13.13 -10.51
N ALA A 104 -5.13 14.33 -11.00
CA ALA A 104 -5.45 14.74 -12.35
C ALA A 104 -4.67 13.90 -13.40
N LEU A 105 -3.42 13.55 -13.09
CA LEU A 105 -2.59 12.70 -13.94
C LEU A 105 -3.14 11.27 -14.00
N LEU A 106 -3.60 10.73 -12.87
CA LEU A 106 -4.23 9.41 -12.84
C LEU A 106 -5.52 9.36 -13.67
N GLU A 107 -6.38 10.41 -13.56
CA GLU A 107 -7.57 10.53 -14.39
C GLU A 107 -7.23 10.64 -15.90
N GLU A 108 -6.21 11.45 -16.26
CA GLU A 108 -5.74 11.59 -17.64
C GLU A 108 -5.24 10.26 -18.21
N LEU A 109 -4.50 9.50 -17.40
CA LEU A 109 -3.89 8.24 -17.81
C LEU A 109 -4.84 7.02 -17.69
N GLY A 110 -6.06 7.22 -17.19
CA GLY A 110 -7.08 6.17 -17.11
C GLY A 110 -6.84 5.14 -16.00
N PHE A 111 -6.23 5.55 -14.90
CA PHE A 111 -6.21 4.76 -13.68
C PHE A 111 -7.56 4.79 -12.97
N ASP A 112 -7.87 3.74 -12.24
CA ASP A 112 -9.11 3.58 -11.47
C ASP A 112 -8.86 3.60 -9.97
N VAL A 113 -7.73 3.02 -9.50
CA VAL A 113 -7.44 2.80 -8.09
C VAL A 113 -6.12 3.45 -7.68
N ASP A 114 -6.15 4.19 -6.56
CA ASP A 114 -4.97 4.67 -5.85
C ASP A 114 -4.75 3.92 -4.54
N LEU A 115 -3.55 3.34 -4.38
CA LEU A 115 -3.09 2.60 -3.21
C LEU A 115 -2.07 3.40 -2.37
N SER A 116 -1.96 4.71 -2.59
CA SER A 116 -0.90 5.54 -1.97
C SER A 116 -1.23 6.00 -0.56
N CYS A 117 -2.49 5.94 -0.13
CA CYS A 117 -2.86 6.36 1.21
C CYS A 117 -2.36 5.36 2.27
N SER A 118 -1.65 5.85 3.29
CA SER A 118 -1.04 5.02 4.36
C SER A 118 -1.47 5.54 5.75
N PRO A 119 -2.70 5.27 6.20
CA PRO A 119 -3.25 5.80 7.44
C PRO A 119 -2.38 5.56 8.67
N ALA A 120 -2.39 6.49 9.62
CA ALA A 120 -1.59 6.51 10.83
C ALA A 120 -0.09 6.78 10.64
N PHE A 121 0.40 6.98 9.41
CA PHE A 121 1.82 7.25 9.14
C PHE A 121 2.04 8.68 8.68
N ASP A 122 3.12 9.30 9.17
CA ASP A 122 3.55 10.65 8.86
C ASP A 122 4.95 10.58 8.23
N TYR A 123 5.09 11.06 7.02
CA TYR A 123 6.33 11.09 6.24
C TYR A 123 6.87 12.53 6.08
N SER A 124 6.29 13.52 6.78
CA SER A 124 6.64 14.94 6.64
C SER A 124 8.07 15.27 7.08
N SER A 125 8.68 14.42 7.91
CA SER A 125 10.05 14.62 8.40
C SER A 125 11.12 14.64 7.31
N ASP A 126 10.84 14.09 6.15
CA ASP A 126 11.73 14.04 4.98
C ASP A 126 11.05 14.50 3.67
N GLY A 127 10.00 15.33 3.82
CA GLY A 127 9.31 16.00 2.73
C GLY A 127 8.13 15.21 2.14
N GLY A 128 7.76 14.08 2.74
CA GLY A 128 6.60 13.30 2.31
C GLY A 128 5.27 13.78 2.88
N PRO A 129 4.14 13.17 2.49
CA PRO A 129 2.82 13.53 3.00
C PRO A 129 2.58 13.05 4.43
N ASP A 130 1.74 13.78 5.17
CA ASP A 130 1.21 13.34 6.47
C ASP A 130 -0.13 12.61 6.27
N HIS A 131 -0.10 11.28 6.41
CA HIS A 131 -1.29 10.41 6.40
C HIS A 131 -1.78 10.06 7.81
N SER A 132 -1.26 10.67 8.86
CA SER A 132 -1.57 10.31 10.25
C SER A 132 -3.06 10.44 10.61
N ARG A 133 -3.81 11.24 9.84
CA ARG A 133 -5.25 11.48 9.99
C ARG A 133 -6.07 11.01 8.80
N ALA A 134 -5.45 10.32 7.84
CA ALA A 134 -6.14 9.82 6.66
C ALA A 134 -7.20 8.78 7.03
N SER A 135 -8.25 8.68 6.19
CA SER A 135 -9.28 7.66 6.33
C SER A 135 -8.67 6.25 6.22
N THR A 136 -9.19 5.32 7.00
CA THR A 136 -8.89 3.88 6.87
C THR A 136 -9.85 3.17 5.93
N GLN A 137 -10.85 3.88 5.41
CA GLN A 137 -11.88 3.36 4.51
C GLN A 137 -11.59 3.77 3.07
N PRO A 138 -11.94 2.94 2.08
CA PRO A 138 -11.94 3.35 0.68
C PRO A 138 -12.82 4.59 0.45
N GLY A 139 -12.40 5.43 -0.48
CA GLY A 139 -13.10 6.67 -0.77
C GLY A 139 -12.94 7.14 -2.20
N TRP A 140 -14.00 7.68 -2.77
CA TRP A 140 -14.02 8.22 -4.11
C TRP A 140 -13.47 9.64 -4.16
N PHE A 141 -12.57 9.91 -5.10
CA PHE A 141 -11.93 11.21 -5.26
C PHE A 141 -11.69 11.57 -6.73
N GLY A 142 -10.91 12.62 -6.99
CA GLY A 142 -10.68 13.15 -8.33
C GLY A 142 -11.76 14.16 -8.75
N ARG A 143 -11.58 14.80 -9.90
CA ARG A 143 -12.53 15.78 -10.43
C ARG A 143 -13.84 15.13 -10.86
N ARG A 144 -13.76 13.97 -11.49
CA ARG A 144 -14.92 13.17 -11.92
C ARG A 144 -15.47 12.30 -10.80
N ARG A 145 -14.76 12.20 -9.66
CA ARG A 145 -15.07 11.34 -8.53
C ARG A 145 -15.22 9.86 -8.94
N ASP A 146 -14.42 9.43 -9.86
CA ASP A 146 -14.36 8.06 -10.37
C ASP A 146 -13.02 7.35 -10.02
N LEU A 147 -12.07 8.05 -9.41
CA LEU A 147 -10.92 7.41 -8.79
C LEU A 147 -11.28 6.86 -7.41
N LEU A 148 -10.85 5.65 -7.11
CA LEU A 148 -11.02 5.00 -5.80
C LEU A 148 -9.70 5.01 -5.04
N SER A 149 -9.63 5.72 -3.91
CA SER A 149 -8.54 5.53 -2.95
C SER A 149 -8.82 4.31 -2.10
N VAL A 150 -7.91 3.33 -2.12
CA VAL A 150 -7.94 2.13 -1.28
C VAL A 150 -6.73 2.19 -0.34
N PRO A 151 -6.92 2.65 0.91
CA PRO A 151 -5.80 2.84 1.84
C PRO A 151 -5.10 1.52 2.18
N ILE A 152 -3.77 1.55 2.26
CA ILE A 152 -3.02 0.46 2.90
C ILE A 152 -3.48 0.36 4.35
N THR A 153 -3.91 -0.82 4.76
CA THR A 153 -4.53 -0.99 6.08
C THR A 153 -3.56 -0.67 7.20
N GLY A 154 -3.87 0.36 7.96
CA GLY A 154 -3.08 0.81 9.10
C GLY A 154 -3.90 1.68 10.05
N ALA A 155 -3.61 1.62 11.35
CA ALA A 155 -4.32 2.42 12.35
C ALA A 155 -3.50 2.54 13.64
N PHE A 156 -3.91 3.51 14.49
CA PHE A 156 -3.56 3.50 15.90
C PHE A 156 -4.56 2.62 16.66
N VAL A 157 -4.08 1.56 17.29
CA VAL A 157 -4.88 0.56 18.01
C VAL A 157 -4.54 0.60 19.49
N GLY A 158 -5.54 0.47 20.36
CA GLY A 158 -5.31 0.40 21.81
C GLY A 158 -6.51 0.83 22.65
N ALA A 159 -6.43 0.63 23.95
CA ALA A 159 -7.48 0.94 24.92
C ALA A 159 -7.81 2.44 25.00
N ALA A 160 -6.88 3.32 24.56
CA ALA A 160 -7.13 4.75 24.47
C ALA A 160 -8.16 5.15 23.37
N GLY A 161 -8.60 4.20 22.53
CA GLY A 161 -9.61 4.44 21.51
C GLY A 161 -9.25 5.61 20.58
N ALA A 162 -10.15 6.60 20.45
CA ALA A 162 -9.92 7.79 19.63
C ALA A 162 -8.69 8.62 20.07
N TRP A 163 -8.22 8.48 21.30
CA TRP A 163 -7.04 9.17 21.83
C TRP A 163 -5.73 8.45 21.50
N ALA A 164 -5.76 7.22 20.99
CA ALA A 164 -4.55 6.46 20.68
C ALA A 164 -3.62 7.20 19.69
N GLY A 165 -4.16 7.76 18.63
CA GLY A 165 -3.39 8.55 17.66
C GLY A 165 -2.79 9.84 18.26
N PRO A 166 -3.59 10.73 18.90
CA PRO A 166 -3.08 11.89 19.60
C PRO A 166 -1.99 11.54 20.63
N LEU A 167 -2.21 10.56 21.49
CA LEU A 167 -1.24 10.11 22.50
C LEU A 167 0.05 9.60 21.85
N HIS A 168 -0.04 8.78 20.83
CA HIS A 168 1.14 8.27 20.13
C HIS A 168 1.93 9.41 19.48
N ARG A 169 1.27 10.40 18.86
CA ARG A 169 1.95 11.56 18.27
C ARG A 169 2.72 12.34 19.32
N VAL A 170 2.08 12.69 20.46
CA VAL A 170 2.75 13.38 21.57
C VAL A 170 3.95 12.58 22.08
N ALA A 171 3.76 11.27 22.30
CA ALA A 171 4.81 10.38 22.75
C ALA A 171 5.99 10.25 21.75
N SER A 172 5.72 10.49 20.46
CA SER A 172 6.73 10.42 19.38
C SER A 172 7.52 11.70 19.19
N THR A 173 7.27 12.77 19.98
CA THR A 173 7.94 14.08 19.85
C THR A 173 8.92 14.35 20.98
N GLY A 174 9.94 15.16 20.69
CA GLY A 174 10.90 15.70 21.67
C GLY A 174 11.49 14.66 22.62
N PRO A 175 11.63 14.99 23.91
CA PRO A 175 12.26 14.10 24.90
C PRO A 175 11.49 12.81 25.14
N LEU A 176 10.18 12.79 24.94
CA LEU A 176 9.34 11.59 25.11
C LEU A 176 9.72 10.48 24.15
N ARG A 177 10.10 10.83 22.92
CA ARG A 177 10.64 9.87 21.93
C ARG A 177 11.93 9.23 22.44
N SER A 178 12.83 10.03 23.00
CA SER A 178 14.12 9.55 23.55
C SER A 178 13.91 8.61 24.75
N LEU A 179 12.86 8.84 25.54
CA LEU A 179 12.43 7.98 26.64
C LEU A 179 11.62 6.75 26.18
N ARG A 180 11.53 6.50 24.85
CA ARG A 180 10.76 5.39 24.26
C ARG A 180 9.29 5.36 24.67
N ALA A 181 8.68 6.51 24.92
CA ALA A 181 7.28 6.62 25.32
C ALA A 181 6.30 5.88 24.39
N PRO A 182 6.46 5.88 23.04
CA PRO A 182 5.60 5.06 22.17
C PRO A 182 5.67 3.56 22.50
N ALA A 183 6.84 3.03 22.81
CA ALA A 183 6.99 1.62 23.20
C ALA A 183 6.33 1.31 24.55
N VAL A 184 6.35 2.25 25.48
CA VAL A 184 5.64 2.13 26.77
C VAL A 184 4.13 2.13 26.55
N LEU A 185 3.59 3.03 25.73
CA LEU A 185 2.17 3.07 25.37
C LEU A 185 1.71 1.76 24.70
N SER A 186 2.53 1.22 23.79
CA SER A 186 2.26 -0.06 23.14
C SER A 186 2.24 -1.22 24.14
N ARG A 187 3.25 -1.31 25.05
CA ARG A 187 3.32 -2.36 26.08
C ARG A 187 2.14 -2.30 27.06
N LEU A 188 1.65 -1.11 27.36
CA LEU A 188 0.47 -0.93 28.20
C LEU A 188 -0.85 -1.16 27.45
N GLY A 189 -0.79 -1.46 26.13
CA GLY A 189 -1.98 -1.64 25.30
C GLY A 189 -2.79 -0.36 25.10
N LEU A 190 -2.23 0.81 25.39
CA LEU A 190 -2.93 2.09 25.32
C LEU A 190 -2.97 2.66 23.90
N ALA A 191 -1.84 2.66 23.20
CA ALA A 191 -1.71 3.15 21.84
C ALA A 191 -0.54 2.48 21.11
N GLU A 192 -0.83 1.79 20.03
CA GLU A 192 0.15 1.14 19.17
C GLU A 192 -0.18 1.49 17.72
N ARG A 193 0.84 1.86 16.92
CA ARG A 193 0.68 2.09 15.49
C ARG A 193 0.92 0.78 14.75
N LEU A 194 -0.09 0.26 14.10
CA LEU A 194 -0.04 -1.00 13.35
C LEU A 194 -0.27 -0.77 11.86
N ARG A 195 0.32 -1.66 11.06
CA ARG A 195 0.08 -1.83 9.62
C ARG A 195 -0.21 -3.29 9.34
N LEU A 196 -1.11 -3.55 8.41
CA LEU A 196 -1.40 -4.91 7.96
C LEU A 196 -0.31 -5.37 6.99
N SER A 197 0.81 -5.80 7.58
CA SER A 197 1.98 -6.29 6.87
C SER A 197 2.70 -7.31 7.74
N PRO A 198 3.16 -8.44 7.20
CA PRO A 198 4.00 -9.39 7.93
C PRO A 198 5.43 -8.85 8.12
N GLU A 199 5.76 -7.70 7.52
CA GLU A 199 7.05 -7.02 7.64
C GLU A 199 7.09 -6.20 8.92
N GLY A 200 7.70 -6.77 9.97
CA GLY A 200 7.87 -6.10 11.26
C GLY A 200 6.69 -6.27 12.23
N PHE A 201 5.63 -7.00 11.84
CA PHE A 201 4.49 -7.29 12.70
C PHE A 201 4.22 -8.80 12.75
N ASP A 202 3.85 -9.29 13.92
CA ASP A 202 3.45 -10.69 14.12
C ASP A 202 1.95 -10.91 13.85
N LEU A 203 1.53 -12.18 13.79
CA LEU A 203 0.13 -12.55 13.58
C LEU A 203 -0.82 -11.89 14.57
N SER A 204 -0.43 -11.80 15.84
CA SER A 204 -1.25 -11.19 16.89
C SER A 204 -1.52 -9.71 16.62
N ALA A 205 -0.52 -8.96 16.16
CA ALA A 205 -0.67 -7.56 15.75
C ALA A 205 -1.61 -7.41 14.55
N LEU A 206 -1.46 -8.25 13.52
CA LEU A 206 -2.33 -8.25 12.34
C LEU A 206 -3.78 -8.54 12.72
N GLN A 207 -4.02 -9.54 13.57
CA GLN A 207 -5.36 -9.89 14.08
C GLN A 207 -5.97 -8.77 14.93
N ARG A 208 -5.17 -8.13 15.81
CA ARG A 208 -5.66 -6.99 16.62
C ARG A 208 -6.09 -5.83 15.72
N LEU A 209 -5.27 -5.48 14.73
CA LEU A 209 -5.59 -4.42 13.77
C LEU A 209 -6.87 -4.74 13.01
N THR A 210 -7.00 -5.95 12.48
CA THR A 210 -8.17 -6.38 11.71
C THR A 210 -9.44 -6.33 12.56
N ARG A 211 -9.40 -6.89 13.79
CA ARG A 211 -10.55 -6.84 14.71
C ARG A 211 -10.95 -5.41 15.08
N PHE A 212 -9.95 -4.56 15.35
CA PHE A 212 -10.19 -3.14 15.68
C PHE A 212 -10.89 -2.41 14.55
N LEU A 213 -10.39 -2.54 13.31
CA LEU A 213 -10.96 -1.88 12.15
C LEU A 213 -12.33 -2.45 11.76
N ARG A 214 -12.54 -3.77 11.87
CA ARG A 214 -13.86 -4.38 11.68
C ARG A 214 -14.89 -3.84 12.66
N ALA A 215 -14.54 -3.71 13.94
CA ALA A 215 -15.42 -3.12 14.94
C ALA A 215 -15.73 -1.64 14.64
N ALA A 216 -14.86 -0.95 13.89
CA ALA A 216 -15.07 0.39 13.39
C ALA A 216 -15.81 0.45 12.02
N GLY A 217 -16.29 -0.69 11.51
CA GLY A 217 -17.06 -0.78 10.26
C GLY A 217 -16.20 -0.91 8.99
N SER A 218 -14.92 -1.33 9.10
CA SER A 218 -14.11 -1.58 7.90
C SER A 218 -14.39 -2.95 7.31
N ASP A 219 -14.66 -2.98 6.01
CA ASP A 219 -14.90 -4.21 5.24
C ASP A 219 -13.75 -4.52 4.25
N VAL A 220 -12.86 -3.56 4.00
CA VAL A 220 -11.73 -3.70 3.07
C VAL A 220 -10.42 -3.68 3.84
N PHE A 221 -9.56 -4.69 3.56
CA PHE A 221 -8.26 -4.87 4.20
C PHE A 221 -7.19 -5.13 3.14
N VAL A 222 -6.14 -4.29 3.13
CA VAL A 222 -5.00 -4.41 2.23
C VAL A 222 -3.81 -4.95 3.01
N LEU A 223 -3.44 -6.20 2.76
CA LEU A 223 -2.20 -6.80 3.24
C LEU A 223 -1.07 -6.44 2.28
N GLY A 224 -0.17 -5.57 2.72
CA GLY A 224 0.95 -5.11 1.91
C GLY A 224 2.28 -5.71 2.34
N LEU A 225 3.12 -6.05 1.37
CA LEU A 225 4.51 -6.47 1.60
C LEU A 225 5.36 -6.21 0.35
N HIS A 226 6.68 -6.17 0.52
CA HIS A 226 7.62 -5.97 -0.57
C HIS A 226 8.16 -7.31 -1.08
N SER A 227 8.20 -7.53 -2.39
CA SER A 227 8.74 -8.76 -2.99
C SER A 227 10.20 -9.04 -2.60
N PRO A 228 11.10 -8.05 -2.41
CA PRO A 228 12.44 -8.31 -1.87
C PRO A 228 12.48 -9.01 -0.51
N SER A 229 11.41 -8.97 0.28
CA SER A 229 11.33 -9.72 1.55
C SER A 229 11.21 -11.24 1.36
N PHE A 230 11.01 -11.71 0.13
CA PHE A 230 11.08 -13.14 -0.19
C PHE A 230 12.52 -13.65 -0.44
N LEU A 231 13.51 -12.77 -0.41
CA LEU A 231 14.92 -13.13 -0.52
C LEU A 231 15.67 -12.64 0.73
N PRO A 232 16.22 -13.55 1.56
CA PRO A 232 16.96 -13.17 2.76
C PRO A 232 18.11 -12.20 2.46
N GLY A 233 18.22 -11.15 3.29
CA GLY A 233 19.23 -10.10 3.16
C GLY A 233 18.81 -8.90 2.28
N CYS A 234 17.72 -8.97 1.53
CA CYS A 234 17.27 -7.88 0.65
C CYS A 234 16.41 -6.83 1.36
N THR A 235 15.92 -7.10 2.57
CA THR A 235 15.19 -6.14 3.40
C THR A 235 15.61 -6.22 4.85
N PRO A 236 15.39 -5.17 5.66
CA PRO A 236 15.66 -5.22 7.09
C PRO A 236 14.73 -6.17 7.86
N TYR A 237 13.64 -6.58 7.26
CA TYR A 237 12.61 -7.44 7.85
C TYR A 237 12.97 -8.93 7.75
N VAL A 238 13.63 -9.33 6.66
CA VAL A 238 13.99 -10.72 6.37
C VAL A 238 15.49 -10.78 6.09
N ARG A 239 16.26 -11.13 7.09
CA ARG A 239 17.74 -11.20 7.02
C ARG A 239 18.25 -12.63 6.87
N THR A 240 17.47 -13.59 7.35
CA THR A 240 17.85 -15.01 7.42
C THR A 240 16.74 -15.90 6.87
N GLU A 241 17.07 -17.16 6.57
CA GLU A 241 16.09 -18.19 6.22
C GLU A 241 15.04 -18.42 7.33
N ALA A 242 15.40 -18.21 8.59
CA ALA A 242 14.46 -18.29 9.69
C ALA A 242 13.45 -17.13 9.67
N ASP A 243 13.88 -15.93 9.27
CA ASP A 243 13.00 -14.78 9.09
C ASP A 243 12.04 -15.01 7.93
N LEU A 244 12.54 -15.57 6.82
CA LEU A 244 11.71 -15.91 5.65
C LEU A 244 10.62 -16.93 6.01
N ARG A 245 10.98 -17.98 6.75
CA ARG A 245 9.98 -18.95 7.26
C ARG A 245 8.92 -18.27 8.12
N ARG A 246 9.33 -17.41 9.07
CA ARG A 246 8.38 -16.65 9.91
C ARG A 246 7.46 -15.77 9.10
N LEU A 247 7.96 -15.08 8.07
CA LEU A 247 7.16 -14.25 7.18
C LEU A 247 6.08 -15.10 6.48
N PHE A 248 6.45 -16.24 5.91
CA PHE A 248 5.50 -17.15 5.26
C PHE A 248 4.49 -17.75 6.25
N ASP A 249 4.93 -18.13 7.45
CA ASP A 249 4.05 -18.69 8.46
C ASP A 249 3.06 -17.64 8.96
N THR A 250 3.49 -16.40 9.16
CA THR A 250 2.61 -15.28 9.50
C THR A 250 1.58 -15.02 8.38
N CYS A 251 2.00 -15.03 7.11
CA CYS A 251 1.06 -14.87 5.98
C CYS A 251 0.02 -16.00 5.95
N ARG A 252 0.46 -17.27 6.05
CA ARG A 252 -0.45 -18.43 6.02
C ARG A 252 -1.45 -18.39 7.16
N ALA A 253 -0.99 -18.13 8.39
CA ALA A 253 -1.84 -18.04 9.55
C ALA A 253 -2.82 -16.87 9.47
N TYR A 254 -2.39 -15.74 8.89
CA TYR A 254 -3.27 -14.60 8.67
C TYR A 254 -4.33 -14.92 7.59
N TYR A 255 -3.98 -15.59 6.50
CA TYR A 255 -4.95 -16.02 5.49
C TYR A 255 -5.96 -17.02 6.04
N GLU A 256 -5.50 -17.98 6.87
CA GLU A 256 -6.42 -18.88 7.57
C GLU A 256 -7.41 -18.13 8.45
N TYR A 257 -6.92 -17.21 9.28
CA TYR A 257 -7.75 -16.33 10.09
C TYR A 257 -8.73 -15.52 9.25
N PHE A 258 -8.25 -14.82 8.21
CA PHE A 258 -9.07 -13.91 7.42
C PHE A 258 -10.14 -14.65 6.60
N PHE A 259 -9.75 -15.72 5.91
CA PHE A 259 -10.68 -16.42 5.01
C PHE A 259 -11.59 -17.42 5.74
N ARG A 260 -11.07 -18.17 6.75
CA ARG A 260 -11.84 -19.21 7.39
C ARG A 260 -12.58 -18.73 8.64
N GLU A 261 -11.92 -17.93 9.49
CA GLU A 261 -12.55 -17.51 10.74
C GLU A 261 -13.42 -16.26 10.55
N LEU A 262 -12.97 -15.31 9.70
CA LEU A 262 -13.72 -14.08 9.46
C LEU A 262 -14.68 -14.16 8.26
N GLY A 263 -14.58 -15.21 7.42
CA GLY A 263 -15.37 -15.35 6.20
C GLY A 263 -15.01 -14.29 5.13
N GLY A 264 -13.78 -13.78 5.17
CA GLY A 264 -13.30 -12.81 4.18
C GLY A 264 -13.18 -13.43 2.79
N ARG A 265 -13.17 -12.60 1.78
CA ARG A 265 -12.91 -12.99 0.39
C ARG A 265 -11.77 -12.16 -0.19
N HIS A 266 -11.16 -12.68 -1.22
CA HIS A 266 -10.12 -11.98 -1.97
C HIS A 266 -10.73 -11.14 -3.10
N ALA A 267 -10.11 -9.99 -3.40
CA ALA A 267 -10.30 -9.22 -4.61
C ALA A 267 -8.96 -8.56 -5.01
N THR A 268 -8.70 -8.41 -6.30
CA THR A 268 -7.65 -7.50 -6.78
C THR A 268 -8.12 -6.06 -6.65
N ALA A 269 -7.21 -5.09 -6.83
CA ALA A 269 -7.56 -3.67 -6.72
C ALA A 269 -8.65 -3.28 -7.74
N SER A 270 -8.51 -3.73 -8.99
CA SER A 270 -9.49 -3.44 -10.04
C SER A 270 -10.82 -4.15 -9.82
N GLU A 271 -10.82 -5.37 -9.31
CA GLU A 271 -12.08 -6.07 -8.97
C GLU A 271 -12.84 -5.37 -7.86
N LEU A 272 -12.13 -4.89 -6.83
CA LEU A 272 -12.74 -4.09 -5.78
C LEU A 272 -13.36 -2.81 -6.34
N TYR A 273 -12.65 -2.13 -7.26
CA TYR A 273 -13.18 -0.96 -7.95
C TYR A 273 -14.46 -1.28 -8.70
N ASP A 274 -14.45 -2.32 -9.53
CA ASP A 274 -15.60 -2.71 -10.37
C ASP A 274 -16.83 -3.05 -9.51
N GLU A 275 -16.64 -3.76 -8.39
CA GLU A 275 -17.70 -4.08 -7.44
C GLU A 275 -18.30 -2.82 -6.76
N LEU A 276 -17.44 -1.92 -6.30
CA LEU A 276 -17.91 -0.69 -5.64
C LEU A 276 -18.56 0.28 -6.63
N MET A 277 -18.10 0.33 -7.89
CA MET A 277 -18.75 1.10 -8.95
C MET A 277 -20.15 0.53 -9.30
N ALA A 278 -20.27 -0.79 -9.42
CA ALA A 278 -21.56 -1.43 -9.65
C ALA A 278 -22.57 -1.12 -8.52
N GLY A 279 -22.09 -1.12 -7.26
CA GLY A 279 -22.91 -0.72 -6.11
C GLY A 279 -23.38 0.73 -6.17
N ARG A 280 -22.55 1.66 -6.67
CA ARG A 280 -22.95 3.07 -6.87
C ARG A 280 -24.04 3.24 -7.94
N ALA A 281 -23.91 2.53 -9.06
CA ALA A 281 -24.89 2.60 -10.15
C ALA A 281 -26.28 2.10 -9.74
N GLY A 282 -26.33 1.13 -8.79
CA GLY A 282 -27.61 0.61 -8.26
C GLY A 282 -28.31 1.49 -7.24
N VAL A 283 -27.68 2.57 -6.76
CA VAL A 283 -28.20 3.49 -5.72
C VAL A 283 -28.61 4.86 -6.31
N GLN A 284 -28.52 5.08 -7.62
CA GLN A 284 -29.07 6.30 -8.22
C GLN A 284 -30.60 6.24 -8.23
N PRO A 285 -31.27 7.28 -7.65
CA PRO A 285 -32.72 7.31 -7.51
C PRO A 285 -33.47 7.41 -8.84
#